data_ee9065226e9aba45e7704ce827f61ceb
#
_entry.id   ee9065226e9aba45e7704ce827f61ceb
#
_cell.length_a   1.000
_cell.length_b   1.000
_cell.length_c   1.000
_cell.angle_alpha   90.00
_cell.angle_beta   90.00
_cell.angle_gamma   90.00
#
_symmetry.space_group_name_H-M   'P 1'
#
loop_
_entity.id
_entity.type
_entity.pdbx_description
1 polymer ?
#
loop_
_entity_poly.entity_id
_entity_poly.type
_entity_poly.pdbx_seq_one_letter_code
_entity_poly.pdbx_strand_id
1 'polypeptide(L)'
;QNIMQRLPKIGLPILAIGFLALILISRSSVNLGYGEAGVLFKTFGGGVVTDEPPLGEGFKIIAPWNKVFLYNVKQQEFFEGNMQVLSSNGLEISLDVSVLYQPDIAKLGLLHKTKGENYVNIVLIPQIRAVARSVVGRYTPEQLYSTKRDAIQQEIYEETQKVVDGQYIHLNAV
;
A
#
# COMPACT_ATOMS: atom_id res chain seq x y z
N GLN A 1 -19.86 60.47 17.99
CA GLN A 1 -20.50 59.46 18.84
C GLN A 1 -21.37 58.55 17.95
N ASN A 2 -21.12 57.21 18.02
CA ASN A 2 -21.90 56.12 17.41
C ASN A 2 -21.72 55.83 15.89
N ILE A 3 -20.49 55.64 15.45
CA ILE A 3 -20.23 54.97 14.16
C ILE A 3 -20.23 53.44 14.26
N MET A 4 -20.46 52.90 15.44
CA MET A 4 -20.30 51.45 15.71
C MET A 4 -21.61 50.63 15.69
N GLN A 5 -22.71 51.12 15.13
CA GLN A 5 -24.00 50.44 15.20
C GLN A 5 -24.71 50.15 13.87
N ARG A 6 -24.03 50.16 12.75
CA ARG A 6 -24.62 49.67 11.50
C ARG A 6 -23.64 48.78 10.72
N LEU A 7 -23.10 47.76 11.35
CA LEU A 7 -22.70 46.60 10.59
C LEU A 7 -24.02 46.01 10.00
N PRO A 8 -24.14 45.97 8.68
CA PRO A 8 -25.38 45.48 8.08
C PRO A 8 -25.60 44.07 8.57
N LYS A 9 -26.79 43.78 9.09
CA LYS A 9 -27.18 42.41 9.59
C LYS A 9 -26.97 41.33 8.54
N ILE A 10 -26.63 41.68 7.32
CA ILE A 10 -26.30 40.82 6.17
C ILE A 10 -24.81 40.49 6.10
N GLY A 11 -23.92 41.32 6.66
CA GLY A 11 -22.48 41.10 6.57
C GLY A 11 -21.97 39.90 7.39
N LEU A 12 -22.56 39.64 8.55
CA LEU A 12 -22.18 38.53 9.43
C LEU A 12 -22.48 37.16 8.79
N PRO A 13 -23.69 36.92 8.21
CA PRO A 13 -23.93 35.63 7.54
C PRO A 13 -23.11 35.46 6.26
N ILE A 14 -22.80 36.52 5.53
CA ILE A 14 -21.94 36.46 4.34
C ILE A 14 -20.51 36.09 4.74
N LEU A 15 -19.97 36.66 5.82
CA LEU A 15 -18.65 36.29 6.37
C LEU A 15 -18.66 34.86 6.86
N ALA A 16 -19.68 34.40 7.52
CA ALA A 16 -19.82 33.03 7.99
C ALA A 16 -19.85 32.03 6.82
N ILE A 17 -20.63 32.34 5.78
CA ILE A 17 -20.70 31.51 4.55
C ILE A 17 -19.36 31.49 3.84
N GLY A 18 -18.68 32.65 3.71
CA GLY A 18 -17.35 32.74 3.11
C GLY A 18 -16.30 31.94 3.88
N PHE A 19 -16.32 32.00 5.20
CA PHE A 19 -15.45 31.22 6.06
C PHE A 19 -15.73 29.71 5.97
N LEU A 20 -17.00 29.32 5.96
CA LEU A 20 -17.39 27.94 5.75
C LEU A 20 -16.96 27.42 4.37
N ALA A 21 -17.14 28.21 3.31
CA ALA A 21 -16.68 27.87 1.97
C ALA A 21 -15.16 27.70 1.91
N LEU A 22 -14.39 28.55 2.60
CA LEU A 22 -12.95 28.43 2.70
C LEU A 22 -12.49 27.14 3.39
N ILE A 23 -13.18 26.74 4.47
CA ILE A 23 -12.92 25.47 5.16
C ILE A 23 -13.25 24.29 4.23
N LEU A 24 -14.36 24.33 3.52
CA LEU A 24 -14.77 23.29 2.59
C LEU A 24 -13.76 23.14 1.43
N ILE A 25 -13.32 24.26 0.85
CA ILE A 25 -12.33 24.26 -0.21
C ILE A 25 -10.99 23.71 0.26
N SER A 26 -10.54 24.09 1.46
CA SER A 26 -9.28 23.60 2.02
C SER A 26 -9.29 22.09 2.28
N ARG A 27 -10.46 21.52 2.55
CA ARG A 27 -10.64 20.06 2.73
C ARG A 27 -10.92 19.32 1.42
N SER A 28 -11.15 20.03 0.33
CA SER A 28 -11.47 19.44 -0.97
C SER A 28 -10.24 19.18 -1.83
N SER A 29 -9.05 19.54 -1.38
CA SER A 29 -7.82 19.40 -2.16
C SER A 29 -6.91 18.33 -1.59
N VAL A 30 -6.38 17.49 -2.48
CA VAL A 30 -5.35 16.50 -2.18
C VAL A 30 -4.22 16.67 -3.18
N ASN A 31 -2.99 16.72 -2.67
CA ASN A 31 -1.80 16.75 -3.50
C ASN A 31 -1.07 15.40 -3.35
N LEU A 32 -0.99 14.67 -4.46
CA LEU A 32 -0.28 13.40 -4.53
C LEU A 32 1.14 13.65 -5.05
N GLY A 33 2.13 13.21 -4.27
CA GLY A 33 3.54 13.32 -4.63
C GLY A 33 3.96 12.32 -5.71
N TYR A 34 5.21 12.41 -6.10
CA TYR A 34 5.81 11.50 -7.05
C TYR A 34 5.79 10.05 -6.53
N GLY A 35 5.26 9.15 -7.36
CA GLY A 35 5.15 7.73 -7.02
C GLY A 35 4.08 7.42 -5.98
N GLU A 36 3.14 8.32 -5.78
CA GLU A 36 1.96 8.10 -4.94
C GLU A 36 0.70 7.94 -5.79
N ALA A 37 -0.21 7.11 -5.32
CA ALA A 37 -1.57 7.01 -5.85
C ALA A 37 -2.57 7.07 -4.70
N GLY A 38 -3.74 7.60 -4.96
CA GLY A 38 -4.79 7.77 -3.97
C GLY A 38 -5.98 6.86 -4.22
N VAL A 39 -6.42 6.15 -3.19
CA VAL A 39 -7.68 5.41 -3.18
C VAL A 39 -8.77 6.30 -2.60
N LEU A 40 -9.81 6.55 -3.38
CA LEU A 40 -10.93 7.39 -2.97
C LEU A 40 -11.93 6.56 -2.15
N PHE A 41 -12.32 7.13 -1.00
CA PHE A 41 -13.42 6.63 -0.17
C PHE A 41 -14.57 7.63 -0.23
N LYS A 42 -15.69 7.23 -0.82
CA LYS A 42 -16.90 8.05 -0.94
C LYS A 42 -17.78 7.84 0.29
N THR A 43 -17.84 8.84 1.17
CA THR A 43 -18.61 8.75 2.43
C THR A 43 -20.11 8.53 2.16
N PHE A 44 -20.68 9.14 1.12
CA PHE A 44 -22.09 9.04 0.75
C PHE A 44 -22.34 8.28 -0.56
N GLY A 45 -21.34 7.60 -1.10
CA GLY A 45 -21.43 7.02 -2.44
C GLY A 45 -20.87 5.63 -2.59
N GLY A 46 -20.97 4.76 -1.59
CA GLY A 46 -20.61 3.35 -1.70
C GLY A 46 -19.26 2.95 -1.14
N GLY A 47 -18.57 3.85 -0.43
CA GLY A 47 -17.31 3.53 0.26
C GLY A 47 -16.08 3.54 -0.66
N VAL A 48 -15.22 2.52 -0.56
CA VAL A 48 -13.99 2.42 -1.35
C VAL A 48 -14.32 2.27 -2.83
N VAL A 49 -13.76 3.13 -3.67
CA VAL A 49 -13.89 3.05 -5.13
C VAL A 49 -12.96 1.98 -5.66
N THR A 50 -13.53 0.96 -6.29
CA THR A 50 -12.80 -0.20 -6.83
C THR A 50 -12.91 -0.34 -8.34
N ASP A 51 -13.88 0.29 -8.95
CA ASP A 51 -14.25 0.22 -10.37
C ASP A 51 -13.63 1.35 -11.21
N GLU A 52 -13.14 2.39 -10.56
CA GLU A 52 -12.44 3.50 -11.20
C GLU A 52 -10.93 3.40 -10.92
N PRO A 53 -10.07 3.91 -11.83
CA PRO A 53 -8.64 3.97 -11.56
C PRO A 53 -8.34 4.87 -10.35
N PRO A 54 -7.28 4.57 -9.58
CA PRO A 54 -6.89 5.40 -8.45
C PRO A 54 -6.46 6.80 -8.92
N LEU A 55 -6.49 7.76 -7.99
CA LEU A 55 -6.00 9.11 -8.25
C LEU A 55 -4.49 9.07 -8.51
N GLY A 56 -4.07 9.62 -9.65
CA GLY A 56 -2.66 9.74 -10.00
C GLY A 56 -1.98 10.93 -9.33
N GLU A 57 -0.70 11.12 -9.66
CA GLU A 57 0.13 12.22 -9.16
C GLU A 57 -0.47 13.59 -9.45
N GLY A 58 -0.11 14.55 -8.63
CA GLY A 58 -0.46 15.96 -8.76
C GLY A 58 -1.62 16.40 -7.88
N PHE A 59 -2.09 17.61 -8.14
CA PHE A 59 -3.17 18.23 -7.39
C PHE A 59 -4.52 17.70 -7.87
N LYS A 60 -5.34 17.21 -6.92
CA LYS A 60 -6.69 16.71 -7.18
C LYS A 60 -7.71 17.40 -6.30
N ILE A 61 -8.88 17.64 -6.86
CA ILE A 61 -10.03 18.20 -6.15
C ILE A 61 -11.02 17.06 -5.90
N ILE A 62 -11.42 16.88 -4.66
CA ILE A 62 -12.38 15.87 -4.23
C ILE A 62 -13.48 16.54 -3.40
N ALA A 63 -14.61 15.86 -3.22
CA ALA A 63 -15.64 16.34 -2.30
C ALA A 63 -15.11 16.40 -0.85
N PRO A 64 -15.43 17.45 -0.07
CA PRO A 64 -14.85 17.67 1.25
C PRO A 64 -15.21 16.58 2.29
N TRP A 65 -16.26 15.83 2.04
CA TRP A 65 -16.68 14.68 2.86
C TRP A 65 -16.04 13.35 2.47
N ASN A 66 -15.38 13.30 1.32
CA ASN A 66 -14.65 12.11 0.88
C ASN A 66 -13.26 12.05 1.52
N LYS A 67 -12.69 10.86 1.54
CA LYS A 67 -11.33 10.62 2.03
C LYS A 67 -10.47 10.03 0.91
N VAL A 68 -9.18 10.31 0.96
CA VAL A 68 -8.18 9.71 0.06
C VAL A 68 -7.13 9.01 0.90
N PHE A 69 -6.87 7.74 0.59
CA PHE A 69 -5.80 6.96 1.20
C PHE A 69 -4.62 6.92 0.23
N LEU A 70 -3.47 7.39 0.68
CA LEU A 70 -2.26 7.48 -0.13
C LEU A 70 -1.46 6.18 -0.07
N TYR A 71 -1.03 5.70 -1.24
CA TYR A 71 -0.18 4.53 -1.38
C TYR A 71 1.09 4.89 -2.14
N ASN A 72 2.22 4.36 -1.67
CA ASN A 72 3.44 4.36 -2.44
C ASN A 72 3.34 3.25 -3.49
N VAL A 73 3.31 3.62 -4.76
CA VAL A 73 3.17 2.68 -5.89
C VAL A 73 4.49 2.40 -6.61
N LYS A 74 5.58 2.97 -6.12
CA LYS A 74 6.93 2.64 -6.59
C LYS A 74 7.34 1.25 -6.11
N GLN A 75 8.37 0.72 -6.74
CA GLN A 75 9.06 -0.47 -6.24
C GLN A 75 9.63 -0.19 -4.85
N GLN A 76 9.34 -1.08 -3.92
CA GLN A 76 9.78 -1.03 -2.53
C GLN A 76 10.53 -2.31 -2.21
N GLU A 77 11.36 -2.25 -1.17
CA GLU A 77 12.08 -3.39 -0.64
C GLU A 77 11.59 -3.74 0.76
N PHE A 78 11.39 -5.02 0.99
CA PHE A 78 11.25 -5.62 2.30
C PHE A 78 12.43 -6.54 2.56
N PHE A 79 13.15 -6.30 3.65
CA PHE A 79 14.27 -7.13 4.08
C PHE A 79 13.93 -7.81 5.41
N GLU A 80 14.17 -9.12 5.46
CA GLU A 80 14.10 -9.90 6.68
C GLU A 80 15.41 -10.67 6.88
N GLY A 81 16.14 -10.28 7.92
CA GLY A 81 17.39 -10.93 8.29
C GLY A 81 17.20 -12.01 9.36
N ASN A 82 18.12 -12.97 9.39
CA ASN A 82 18.18 -14.03 10.40
C ASN A 82 16.89 -14.86 10.55
N MET A 83 16.18 -15.09 9.45
CA MET A 83 15.03 -15.99 9.47
C MET A 83 15.48 -17.41 9.67
N GLN A 84 15.06 -18.03 10.77
CA GLN A 84 15.40 -19.42 11.08
C GLN A 84 14.49 -20.37 10.31
N VAL A 85 15.12 -21.26 9.53
CA VAL A 85 14.45 -22.28 8.73
C VAL A 85 15.14 -23.61 8.91
N LEU A 86 14.41 -24.71 8.73
CA LEU A 86 14.95 -26.05 8.81
C LEU A 86 15.20 -26.60 7.40
N SER A 87 16.39 -27.16 7.21
CA SER A 87 16.73 -27.91 6.00
C SER A 87 16.04 -29.28 5.98
N SER A 88 16.15 -29.99 4.86
CA SER A 88 15.54 -31.32 4.68
C SER A 88 16.00 -32.36 5.69
N ASN A 89 17.22 -32.24 6.24
CA ASN A 89 17.78 -33.12 7.27
C ASN A 89 17.61 -32.57 8.70
N GLY A 90 16.80 -31.52 8.88
CA GLY A 90 16.45 -30.96 10.19
C GLY A 90 17.49 -30.02 10.79
N LEU A 91 18.51 -29.62 10.05
CA LEU A 91 19.46 -28.61 10.51
C LEU A 91 18.86 -27.22 10.39
N GLU A 92 19.08 -26.42 11.43
CA GLU A 92 18.66 -25.02 11.47
C GLU A 92 19.59 -24.15 10.62
N ILE A 93 19.01 -23.37 9.72
CA ILE A 93 19.72 -22.47 8.82
C ILE A 93 19.17 -21.06 9.02
N SER A 94 20.09 -20.09 9.10
CA SER A 94 19.73 -18.67 9.08
C SER A 94 19.70 -18.18 7.65
N LEU A 95 18.57 -17.61 7.26
CA LEU A 95 18.31 -17.11 5.91
C LEU A 95 18.01 -15.62 5.96
N ASP A 96 18.67 -14.85 5.10
CA ASP A 96 18.35 -13.46 4.83
C ASP A 96 17.54 -13.38 3.53
N VAL A 97 16.41 -12.69 3.57
CA VAL A 97 15.52 -12.56 2.42
C VAL A 97 15.26 -11.09 2.14
N SER A 98 15.50 -10.67 0.91
CA SER A 98 15.13 -9.36 0.40
C SER A 98 14.11 -9.52 -0.71
N VAL A 99 13.01 -8.77 -0.63
CA VAL A 99 11.91 -8.86 -1.57
C VAL A 99 11.63 -7.50 -2.17
N LEU A 100 11.68 -7.41 -3.49
CA LEU A 100 11.29 -6.23 -4.24
C LEU A 100 9.84 -6.39 -4.72
N TYR A 101 9.00 -5.46 -4.35
CA TYR A 101 7.57 -5.52 -4.64
C TYR A 101 6.99 -4.13 -4.91
N GLN A 102 5.81 -4.11 -5.49
CA GLN A 102 4.97 -2.92 -5.64
C GLN A 102 3.49 -3.32 -5.64
N PRO A 103 2.58 -2.46 -5.20
CA PRO A 103 1.15 -2.72 -5.33
C PRO A 103 0.73 -2.66 -6.81
N ASP A 104 -0.31 -3.40 -7.17
CA ASP A 104 -0.94 -3.29 -8.50
C ASP A 104 -1.75 -1.99 -8.55
N ILE A 105 -1.24 -1.01 -9.29
CA ILE A 105 -1.87 0.31 -9.41
C ILE A 105 -3.30 0.20 -9.96
N ALA A 106 -3.51 -0.64 -10.96
CA ALA A 106 -4.83 -0.81 -11.57
C ALA A 106 -5.88 -1.37 -10.60
N LYS A 107 -5.45 -2.11 -9.59
CA LYS A 107 -6.30 -2.77 -8.59
C LYS A 107 -6.10 -2.24 -7.17
N LEU A 108 -5.57 -1.04 -7.06
CA LEU A 108 -5.24 -0.43 -5.76
C LEU A 108 -6.48 -0.28 -4.85
N GLY A 109 -7.63 0.06 -5.42
CA GLY A 109 -8.90 0.12 -4.70
C GLY A 109 -9.31 -1.21 -4.11
N LEU A 110 -9.14 -2.30 -4.85
CA LEU A 110 -9.40 -3.67 -4.39
C LEU A 110 -8.43 -4.08 -3.30
N LEU A 111 -7.15 -3.74 -3.44
CA LEU A 111 -6.13 -3.96 -2.42
C LEU A 111 -6.50 -3.25 -1.12
N HIS A 112 -6.88 -1.98 -1.19
CA HIS A 112 -7.30 -1.20 -0.03
C HIS A 112 -8.54 -1.79 0.64
N LYS A 113 -9.55 -2.14 -0.14
CA LYS A 113 -10.81 -2.71 0.37
C LYS A 113 -10.62 -4.05 1.06
N THR A 114 -9.76 -4.91 0.52
CA THR A 114 -9.59 -6.29 1.00
C THR A 114 -8.50 -6.46 2.04
N LYS A 115 -7.42 -5.69 1.95
CA LYS A 115 -6.21 -5.83 2.78
C LYS A 115 -5.89 -4.59 3.61
N GLY A 116 -6.22 -3.39 3.09
CA GLY A 116 -5.92 -2.12 3.74
C GLY A 116 -4.49 -1.64 3.51
N GLU A 117 -4.12 -0.56 4.20
CA GLU A 117 -2.80 0.07 4.06
C GLU A 117 -1.66 -0.82 4.55
N ASN A 118 -1.93 -1.73 5.47
CA ASN A 118 -0.95 -2.64 6.06
C ASN A 118 -0.79 -3.96 5.29
N TYR A 119 -1.07 -3.95 3.99
CA TYR A 119 -1.08 -5.17 3.15
C TYR A 119 0.27 -5.92 3.15
N VAL A 120 1.38 -5.22 3.29
CA VAL A 120 2.72 -5.84 3.34
C VAL A 120 2.82 -6.78 4.54
N ASN A 121 2.45 -6.31 5.72
CA ASN A 121 2.49 -7.11 6.95
C ASN A 121 1.42 -8.21 7.01
N ILE A 122 0.28 -7.99 6.36
CA ILE A 122 -0.85 -8.92 6.40
C ILE A 122 -0.69 -10.02 5.35
N VAL A 123 -0.18 -9.69 4.16
CA VAL A 123 -0.11 -10.61 3.03
C VAL A 123 1.32 -10.98 2.68
N LEU A 124 2.16 -10.01 2.30
CA LEU A 124 3.45 -10.28 1.69
C LEU A 124 4.40 -10.99 2.64
N ILE A 125 4.59 -10.47 3.84
CA ILE A 125 5.55 -11.01 4.82
C ILE A 125 5.19 -12.45 5.25
N PRO A 126 3.94 -12.77 5.64
CA PRO A 126 3.59 -14.14 5.99
C PRO A 126 3.77 -15.12 4.83
N GLN A 127 3.47 -14.71 3.59
CA GLN A 127 3.63 -15.57 2.42
C GLN A 127 5.09 -15.84 2.09
N ILE A 128 5.94 -14.81 2.13
CA ILE A 128 7.39 -14.97 1.94
C ILE A 128 7.97 -15.92 2.98
N ARG A 129 7.60 -15.77 4.24
CA ARG A 129 8.06 -16.66 5.32
C ARG A 129 7.64 -18.11 5.09
N ALA A 130 6.39 -18.30 4.71
CA ALA A 130 5.85 -19.64 4.46
C ALA A 130 6.53 -20.31 3.26
N VAL A 131 6.68 -19.58 2.14
CA VAL A 131 7.33 -20.10 0.94
C VAL A 131 8.80 -20.37 1.19
N ALA A 132 9.54 -19.46 1.81
CA ALA A 132 10.96 -19.65 2.10
C ALA A 132 11.20 -20.89 2.97
N ARG A 133 10.41 -21.08 4.01
CA ARG A 133 10.48 -22.30 4.85
C ARG A 133 10.17 -23.55 4.07
N SER A 134 9.14 -23.52 3.23
CA SER A 134 8.73 -24.65 2.43
C SER A 134 9.79 -25.07 1.40
N VAL A 135 10.34 -24.10 0.68
CA VAL A 135 11.35 -24.34 -0.34
C VAL A 135 12.65 -24.82 0.27
N VAL A 136 13.18 -24.10 1.28
CA VAL A 136 14.43 -24.45 1.96
C VAL A 136 14.34 -25.83 2.62
N GLY A 137 13.18 -26.19 3.15
CA GLY A 137 12.93 -27.49 3.75
C GLY A 137 13.02 -28.69 2.80
N ARG A 138 13.08 -28.46 1.49
CA ARG A 138 13.24 -29.51 0.47
C ARG A 138 14.72 -29.82 0.14
N TYR A 139 15.64 -28.98 0.59
CA TYR A 139 17.05 -29.03 0.23
C TYR A 139 17.94 -29.31 1.42
N THR A 140 19.07 -29.96 1.15
CA THR A 140 20.12 -30.19 2.17
C THR A 140 20.93 -28.89 2.35
N PRO A 141 21.61 -28.70 3.50
CA PRO A 141 22.51 -27.55 3.71
C PRO A 141 23.58 -27.42 2.64
N GLU A 142 24.14 -28.54 2.17
CA GLU A 142 25.16 -28.52 1.08
C GLU A 142 24.60 -27.96 -0.22
N GLN A 143 23.34 -28.30 -0.56
CA GLN A 143 22.68 -27.76 -1.74
C GLN A 143 22.37 -26.26 -1.60
N LEU A 144 22.06 -25.79 -0.40
CA LEU A 144 21.80 -24.38 -0.10
C LEU A 144 23.06 -23.52 -0.21
N TYR A 145 24.20 -24.05 0.17
CA TYR A 145 25.50 -23.32 0.11
C TYR A 145 26.25 -23.48 -1.20
N SER A 146 25.82 -24.35 -2.11
CA SER A 146 26.54 -24.72 -3.32
C SER A 146 25.85 -24.27 -4.61
N THR A 147 25.95 -25.10 -5.64
CA THR A 147 25.50 -24.85 -7.01
C THR A 147 24.00 -24.65 -7.20
N LYS A 148 23.17 -24.97 -6.20
CA LYS A 148 21.70 -24.87 -6.29
C LYS A 148 21.12 -23.59 -5.71
N ARG A 149 21.95 -22.70 -5.18
CA ARG A 149 21.48 -21.46 -4.56
C ARG A 149 20.59 -20.63 -5.48
N ASP A 150 21.03 -20.42 -6.72
CA ASP A 150 20.28 -19.64 -7.70
C ASP A 150 18.96 -20.32 -8.08
N ALA A 151 18.96 -21.64 -8.22
CA ALA A 151 17.74 -22.39 -8.49
C ALA A 151 16.73 -22.30 -7.31
N ILE A 152 17.21 -22.34 -6.08
CA ILE A 152 16.40 -22.19 -4.87
C ILE A 152 15.82 -20.79 -4.77
N GLN A 153 16.62 -19.78 -5.04
CA GLN A 153 16.15 -18.39 -5.11
C GLN A 153 15.03 -18.21 -6.16
N GLN A 154 15.22 -18.77 -7.34
CA GLN A 154 14.23 -18.74 -8.40
C GLN A 154 12.94 -19.48 -8.00
N GLU A 155 13.05 -20.60 -7.34
CA GLU A 155 11.90 -21.35 -6.84
C GLU A 155 11.12 -20.58 -5.77
N ILE A 156 11.82 -19.91 -4.86
CA ILE A 156 11.18 -19.02 -3.87
C ILE A 156 10.43 -17.88 -4.59
N TYR A 157 11.06 -17.25 -5.58
CA TYR A 157 10.44 -16.19 -6.37
C TYR A 157 9.16 -16.69 -7.06
N GLU A 158 9.22 -17.79 -7.78
CA GLU A 158 8.09 -18.33 -8.54
C GLU A 158 6.93 -18.77 -7.64
N GLU A 159 7.21 -19.45 -6.54
CA GLU A 159 6.18 -19.88 -5.59
C GLU A 159 5.55 -18.67 -4.87
N THR A 160 6.34 -17.67 -4.51
CA THR A 160 5.82 -16.44 -3.90
C THR A 160 4.97 -15.66 -4.89
N GLN A 161 5.42 -15.55 -6.13
CA GLN A 161 4.67 -14.87 -7.19
C GLN A 161 3.29 -15.49 -7.39
N LYS A 162 3.20 -16.81 -7.44
CA LYS A 162 1.90 -17.53 -7.57
C LYS A 162 0.93 -17.20 -6.44
N VAL A 163 1.44 -17.04 -5.22
CA VAL A 163 0.61 -16.75 -4.06
C VAL A 163 0.17 -15.28 -4.02
N VAL A 164 1.04 -14.35 -4.38
CA VAL A 164 0.75 -12.91 -4.29
C VAL A 164 0.04 -12.34 -5.53
N ASP A 165 0.09 -13.00 -6.68
CA ASP A 165 -0.57 -12.54 -7.92
C ASP A 165 -2.08 -12.32 -7.74
N GLY A 166 -2.74 -13.18 -6.97
CA GLY A 166 -4.16 -13.03 -6.64
C GLY A 166 -4.45 -12.02 -5.52
N GLN A 167 -3.44 -11.37 -4.95
CA GLN A 167 -3.54 -10.48 -3.80
C GLN A 167 -3.29 -9.01 -4.14
N TYR A 168 -3.29 -8.67 -5.44
CA TYR A 168 -3.09 -7.30 -5.94
C TYR A 168 -1.71 -6.70 -5.64
N ILE A 169 -0.70 -7.54 -5.55
CA ILE A 169 0.70 -7.17 -5.34
C ILE A 169 1.54 -7.74 -6.47
N HIS A 170 2.44 -6.93 -7.04
CA HIS A 170 3.44 -7.38 -7.98
C HIS A 170 4.75 -7.68 -7.27
N LEU A 171 5.27 -8.88 -7.49
CA LEU A 171 6.58 -9.29 -7.04
C LEU A 171 7.60 -9.04 -8.16
N ASN A 172 8.62 -8.24 -7.88
CA ASN A 172 9.63 -7.88 -8.87
C ASN A 172 10.86 -8.78 -8.77
N ALA A 173 11.30 -9.09 -7.55
CA ALA A 173 12.42 -9.99 -7.27
C ALA A 173 12.40 -10.51 -5.82
N VAL A 174 13.10 -11.58 -5.60
CA VAL A 174 13.38 -12.15 -4.26
C VAL A 174 14.86 -12.52 -4.18
#